data_9e234d035247c6563148415ba6387b25
#
_entry.id   9e234d035247c6563148415ba6387b25
#
_cell.length_a   1.000
_cell.length_b   1.000
_cell.length_c   1.000
_cell.angle_alpha   90.00
_cell.angle_beta   90.00
_cell.angle_gamma   90.00
#
_symmetry.space_group_name_H-M   'P 1'
#
loop_
_entity.id
_entity.type
_entity.pdbx_description
1 polymer ?
#
loop_
_entity_poly.entity_id
_entity_poly.type
_entity_poly.pdbx_seq_one_letter_code
_entity_poly.pdbx_strand_id
1 'polypeptide(L)'
;MIRDILSSRLPRDAAVLELGCGSGRHLKHLADGGFEDLSGVDINAEAFDTMRETYPALAADGTFYCEPIEEIIEEFDDGQFDAVYSVETLQHLHPDVEWVFEEVARITDDTLVTAEIEGPIRESSPPDRDVNYVDDDTPLYYRDWGRVFTSLGLVEVDVVRGDRDTTRTFRASD
;
A
#
# COMPACT_ATOMS: atom_id res chain seq x y z
N MET A 1 3.98 9.33 10.13
CA MET A 1 4.71 9.27 8.85
C MET A 1 3.75 9.28 7.67
N ILE A 2 2.97 8.23 7.32
CA ILE A 2 2.02 8.24 6.16
C ILE A 2 1.14 9.50 6.19
N ARG A 3 0.43 9.78 7.31
CA ARG A 3 -0.40 10.97 7.45
C ARG A 3 0.35 12.27 7.14
N ASP A 4 1.58 12.42 7.60
CA ASP A 4 2.34 13.65 7.40
C ASP A 4 2.74 13.83 5.93
N ILE A 5 3.10 12.71 5.26
CA ILE A 5 3.38 12.70 3.82
C ILE A 5 2.13 13.13 3.05
N LEU A 6 1.00 12.44 3.24
CA LEU A 6 -0.23 12.75 2.52
C LEU A 6 -0.77 14.15 2.84
N SER A 7 -0.73 14.56 4.12
CA SER A 7 -1.19 15.90 4.53
C SER A 7 -0.39 17.04 3.95
N SER A 8 0.85 16.81 3.56
CA SER A 8 1.70 17.84 2.94
C SER A 8 1.48 17.96 1.42
N ARG A 9 0.77 17.02 0.81
CA ARG A 9 0.63 16.88 -0.64
C ARG A 9 -0.80 17.02 -1.12
N LEU A 10 -1.76 16.51 -0.35
CA LEU A 10 -3.14 16.33 -0.77
C LEU A 10 -4.13 17.12 0.09
N PRO A 11 -5.26 17.56 -0.49
CA PRO A 11 -6.37 18.10 0.26
C PRO A 11 -7.05 17.03 1.11
N ARG A 12 -7.98 17.41 2.00
CA ARG A 12 -8.63 16.48 2.93
C ARG A 12 -9.74 15.64 2.31
N ASP A 13 -10.28 16.10 1.22
CA ASP A 13 -11.28 15.41 0.40
C ASP A 13 -10.66 14.51 -0.69
N ALA A 14 -9.33 14.34 -0.69
CA ALA A 14 -8.64 13.43 -1.58
C ALA A 14 -9.06 11.98 -1.33
N ALA A 15 -9.28 11.23 -2.40
CA ALA A 15 -9.55 9.79 -2.36
C ALA A 15 -8.28 9.02 -2.03
N VAL A 16 -8.27 8.28 -0.92
CA VAL A 16 -7.09 7.55 -0.42
C VAL A 16 -7.40 6.07 -0.25
N LEU A 17 -6.57 5.21 -0.83
CA LEU A 17 -6.64 3.75 -0.70
C LEU A 17 -5.46 3.20 0.10
N GLU A 18 -5.73 2.35 1.10
CA GLU A 18 -4.75 1.49 1.76
C GLU A 18 -4.83 0.06 1.24
N LEU A 19 -3.74 -0.46 0.72
CA LEU A 19 -3.59 -1.87 0.37
C LEU A 19 -3.05 -2.64 1.58
N GLY A 20 -3.81 -3.66 2.05
CA GLY A 20 -3.53 -4.38 3.28
C GLY A 20 -3.87 -3.56 4.53
N CYS A 21 -5.10 -3.05 4.59
CA CYS A 21 -5.49 -2.11 5.64
C CYS A 21 -5.68 -2.73 7.03
N GLY A 22 -5.75 -4.07 7.12
CA GLY A 22 -5.99 -4.78 8.37
C GLY A 22 -7.21 -4.25 9.12
N SER A 23 -7.06 -3.99 10.41
CA SER A 23 -8.13 -3.39 11.23
C SER A 23 -8.27 -1.87 11.08
N GLY A 24 -7.68 -1.25 10.06
CA GLY A 24 -7.85 0.17 9.72
C GLY A 24 -7.10 1.16 10.60
N ARG A 25 -6.05 0.73 11.30
CA ARG A 25 -5.29 1.60 12.21
C ARG A 25 -4.69 2.82 11.52
N HIS A 26 -4.12 2.65 10.33
CA HIS A 26 -3.52 3.76 9.58
C HIS A 26 -4.61 4.67 8.98
N LEU A 27 -5.67 4.08 8.41
CA LEU A 27 -6.83 4.82 7.91
C LEU A 27 -7.50 5.63 9.03
N LYS A 28 -7.65 5.06 10.25
CA LYS A 28 -8.13 5.81 11.41
C LYS A 28 -7.26 7.01 11.73
N HIS A 29 -5.94 6.86 11.60
CA HIS A 29 -5.02 7.96 11.83
C HIS A 29 -5.13 9.06 10.75
N LEU A 30 -5.46 8.69 9.51
CA LEU A 30 -5.79 9.64 8.43
C LEU A 30 -7.14 10.34 8.71
N ALA A 31 -8.18 9.60 9.10
CA ALA A 31 -9.48 10.16 9.48
C ALA A 31 -9.34 11.18 10.63
N ASP A 32 -8.53 10.86 11.66
CA ASP A 32 -8.22 11.81 12.74
C ASP A 32 -7.42 13.03 12.27
N GLY A 33 -6.75 12.92 11.12
CA GLY A 33 -6.08 14.01 10.41
C GLY A 33 -7.01 14.83 9.53
N GLY A 34 -8.30 14.44 9.43
CA GLY A 34 -9.32 15.14 8.66
C GLY A 34 -9.48 14.66 7.22
N PHE A 35 -8.87 13.54 6.81
CA PHE A 35 -9.18 12.92 5.53
C PHE A 35 -10.58 12.30 5.56
N GLU A 36 -11.36 12.51 4.50
CA GLU A 36 -12.79 12.20 4.44
C GLU A 36 -13.12 11.02 3.53
N ASP A 37 -12.38 10.83 2.44
CA ASP A 37 -12.59 9.75 1.45
C ASP A 37 -11.51 8.68 1.60
N LEU A 38 -11.81 7.66 2.43
CA LEU A 38 -10.89 6.62 2.81
C LEU A 38 -11.40 5.25 2.38
N SER A 39 -10.55 4.52 1.66
CA SER A 39 -10.81 3.15 1.23
C SER A 39 -9.72 2.20 1.70
N GLY A 40 -10.05 0.93 1.87
CA GLY A 40 -9.09 -0.09 2.26
C GLY A 40 -9.41 -1.47 1.69
N VAL A 41 -8.37 -2.21 1.33
CA VAL A 41 -8.43 -3.61 0.88
C VAL A 41 -7.69 -4.48 1.87
N ASP A 42 -8.29 -5.59 2.29
CA ASP A 42 -7.63 -6.66 3.06
C ASP A 42 -8.35 -7.99 2.87
N ILE A 43 -7.62 -9.10 2.94
CA ILE A 43 -8.22 -10.45 2.82
C ILE A 43 -8.81 -10.96 4.13
N ASN A 44 -8.47 -10.32 5.26
CA ASN A 44 -8.80 -10.81 6.60
C ASN A 44 -10.15 -10.26 7.09
N ALA A 45 -11.20 -11.06 6.98
CA ALA A 45 -12.53 -10.70 7.47
C ALA A 45 -12.58 -10.39 8.98
N GLU A 46 -11.76 -11.08 9.82
CA GLU A 46 -11.70 -10.82 11.27
C GLU A 46 -11.09 -9.43 11.58
N ALA A 47 -10.21 -8.94 10.70
CA ALA A 47 -9.66 -7.59 10.83
C ALA A 47 -10.76 -6.52 10.64
N PHE A 48 -11.68 -6.74 9.70
CA PHE A 48 -12.84 -5.85 9.51
C PHE A 48 -13.85 -5.93 10.66
N ASP A 49 -14.03 -7.09 11.28
CA ASP A 49 -14.85 -7.19 12.50
C ASP A 49 -14.21 -6.39 13.63
N THR A 50 -12.89 -6.51 13.81
CA THR A 50 -12.12 -5.71 14.77
C THR A 50 -12.23 -4.21 14.47
N MET A 51 -12.18 -3.81 13.19
CA MET A 51 -12.36 -2.41 12.77
C MET A 51 -13.73 -1.88 13.17
N ARG A 52 -14.80 -2.63 12.91
CA ARG A 52 -16.18 -2.25 13.28
C ARG A 52 -16.35 -2.06 14.78
N GLU A 53 -15.70 -2.88 15.59
CA GLU A 53 -15.72 -2.76 17.04
C GLU A 53 -14.88 -1.60 17.56
N THR A 54 -13.67 -1.41 16.99
CA THR A 54 -12.67 -0.46 17.52
C THR A 54 -12.83 0.94 16.92
N TYR A 55 -13.18 1.02 15.63
CA TYR A 55 -13.28 2.27 14.87
C TYR A 55 -14.63 2.37 14.12
N PRO A 56 -15.77 2.34 14.84
CA PRO A 56 -17.10 2.26 14.21
C PRO A 56 -17.41 3.41 13.25
N ALA A 57 -16.90 4.61 13.48
CA ALA A 57 -17.08 5.75 12.57
C ALA A 57 -16.31 5.52 11.26
N LEU A 58 -15.04 5.10 11.33
CA LEU A 58 -14.26 4.76 10.14
C LEU A 58 -14.94 3.64 9.34
N ALA A 59 -15.39 2.58 10.03
CA ALA A 59 -16.07 1.46 9.38
C ALA A 59 -17.41 1.83 8.72
N ALA A 60 -18.08 2.90 9.20
CA ALA A 60 -19.34 3.39 8.64
C ALA A 60 -19.15 4.38 7.49
N ASP A 61 -18.10 5.20 7.54
CA ASP A 61 -17.88 6.31 6.61
C ASP A 61 -16.92 5.92 5.46
N GLY A 62 -16.02 4.94 5.68
CA GLY A 62 -15.06 4.48 4.67
C GLY A 62 -15.60 3.35 3.78
N THR A 63 -14.88 3.05 2.71
CA THR A 63 -15.18 1.95 1.77
C THR A 63 -14.17 0.82 1.91
N PHE A 64 -14.65 -0.40 2.23
CA PHE A 64 -13.78 -1.52 2.54
C PHE A 64 -14.09 -2.75 1.70
N TYR A 65 -13.03 -3.36 1.13
CA TYR A 65 -13.10 -4.54 0.28
C TYR A 65 -12.41 -5.70 1.01
N CYS A 66 -13.17 -6.77 1.30
CA CYS A 66 -12.66 -7.99 1.95
C CYS A 66 -12.30 -9.02 0.89
N GLU A 67 -11.27 -8.74 0.12
CA GLU A 67 -10.86 -9.53 -1.05
C GLU A 67 -9.33 -9.51 -1.20
N PRO A 68 -8.72 -10.50 -1.87
CA PRO A 68 -7.32 -10.42 -2.29
C PRO A 68 -7.09 -9.19 -3.17
N ILE A 69 -5.93 -8.54 -3.03
CA ILE A 69 -5.57 -7.36 -3.85
C ILE A 69 -5.63 -7.72 -5.35
N GLU A 70 -5.10 -8.88 -5.71
CA GLU A 70 -5.07 -9.40 -7.09
C GLU A 70 -6.46 -9.68 -7.69
N GLU A 71 -7.51 -9.79 -6.89
CA GLU A 71 -8.87 -10.01 -7.39
C GLU A 71 -9.64 -8.70 -7.58
N ILE A 72 -9.40 -7.71 -6.69
CA ILE A 72 -10.18 -6.45 -6.71
C ILE A 72 -9.52 -5.34 -7.52
N ILE A 73 -8.18 -5.35 -7.65
CA ILE A 73 -7.45 -4.19 -8.17
C ILE A 73 -7.79 -3.84 -9.63
N GLU A 74 -8.14 -4.84 -10.45
CA GLU A 74 -8.58 -4.64 -11.84
C GLU A 74 -9.97 -3.99 -11.96
N GLU A 75 -10.77 -3.98 -10.87
CA GLU A 75 -12.11 -3.36 -10.85
C GLU A 75 -12.06 -1.84 -10.64
N PHE A 76 -10.92 -1.31 -10.21
CA PHE A 76 -10.75 0.14 -10.02
C PHE A 76 -10.42 0.84 -11.33
N ASP A 77 -10.94 2.04 -11.50
CA ASP A 77 -10.68 2.89 -12.66
C ASP A 77 -9.25 3.46 -12.65
N ASP A 78 -8.73 3.85 -13.84
CA ASP A 78 -7.44 4.55 -13.97
C ASP A 78 -7.48 5.85 -13.16
N GLY A 79 -6.46 6.07 -12.32
CA GLY A 79 -6.36 7.27 -11.48
C GLY A 79 -7.52 7.44 -10.51
N GLN A 80 -8.17 6.35 -10.07
CA GLN A 80 -9.32 6.43 -9.17
C GLN A 80 -8.99 7.06 -7.82
N PHE A 81 -7.75 6.91 -7.37
CA PHE A 81 -7.33 7.38 -6.05
C PHE A 81 -6.23 8.45 -6.18
N ASP A 82 -6.44 9.61 -5.54
CA ASP A 82 -5.43 10.67 -5.42
C ASP A 82 -4.17 10.15 -4.70
N ALA A 83 -4.36 9.24 -3.75
CA ALA A 83 -3.25 8.49 -3.15
C ALA A 83 -3.56 7.01 -2.96
N VAL A 84 -2.54 6.18 -3.24
CA VAL A 84 -2.50 4.78 -2.83
C VAL A 84 -1.33 4.59 -1.87
N TYR A 85 -1.51 3.83 -0.80
CA TYR A 85 -0.39 3.45 0.05
C TYR A 85 -0.47 2.01 0.55
N SER A 86 0.69 1.48 0.91
CA SER A 86 0.86 0.14 1.46
C SER A 86 1.88 0.15 2.58
N VAL A 87 1.60 -0.60 3.64
CA VAL A 87 2.50 -0.76 4.79
C VAL A 87 2.67 -2.24 5.09
N GLU A 88 3.86 -2.77 4.85
CA GLU A 88 4.22 -4.18 5.07
C GLU A 88 3.22 -5.18 4.45
N THR A 89 2.75 -4.90 3.22
CA THR A 89 1.76 -5.73 2.53
C THR A 89 2.23 -6.20 1.17
N LEU A 90 2.68 -5.31 0.28
CA LEU A 90 3.09 -5.67 -1.08
C LEU A 90 4.27 -6.65 -1.09
N GLN A 91 5.09 -6.64 -0.05
CA GLN A 91 6.19 -7.59 0.15
C GLN A 91 5.74 -9.05 0.27
N HIS A 92 4.45 -9.31 0.55
CA HIS A 92 3.88 -10.66 0.67
C HIS A 92 3.27 -11.17 -0.64
N LEU A 93 3.12 -10.33 -1.66
CA LEU A 93 2.60 -10.75 -2.96
C LEU A 93 3.59 -11.68 -3.66
N HIS A 94 3.09 -12.85 -4.08
CA HIS A 94 3.89 -13.84 -4.78
C HIS A 94 4.45 -13.26 -6.11
N PRO A 95 5.66 -13.65 -6.56
CA PRO A 95 6.20 -13.18 -7.84
C PRO A 95 5.29 -13.42 -9.05
N ASP A 96 4.46 -14.45 -9.04
CA ASP A 96 3.53 -14.75 -10.15
C ASP A 96 2.43 -13.67 -10.31
N VAL A 97 2.24 -12.81 -9.31
CA VAL A 97 1.25 -11.72 -9.33
C VAL A 97 1.88 -10.33 -9.36
N GLU A 98 3.13 -10.20 -9.83
CA GLU A 98 3.82 -8.90 -9.92
C GLU A 98 3.12 -7.89 -10.85
N TRP A 99 2.25 -8.35 -11.75
CA TRP A 99 1.37 -7.51 -12.55
C TRP A 99 0.48 -6.58 -11.69
N VAL A 100 0.20 -6.94 -10.44
CA VAL A 100 -0.52 -6.09 -9.47
C VAL A 100 0.18 -4.75 -9.29
N PHE A 101 1.51 -4.68 -9.39
CA PHE A 101 2.23 -3.40 -9.24
C PHE A 101 1.98 -2.44 -10.41
N GLU A 102 1.72 -2.97 -11.62
CA GLU A 102 1.27 -2.17 -12.77
C GLU A 102 -0.09 -1.56 -12.49
N GLU A 103 -1.01 -2.36 -11.90
CA GLU A 103 -2.33 -1.90 -11.50
C GLU A 103 -2.28 -0.87 -10.37
N VAL A 104 -1.41 -1.07 -9.36
CA VAL A 104 -1.18 -0.07 -8.31
C VAL A 104 -0.75 1.28 -8.91
N ALA A 105 0.16 1.24 -9.89
CA ALA A 105 0.56 2.46 -10.59
C ALA A 105 -0.59 3.07 -11.41
N ARG A 106 -1.41 2.24 -12.09
CA ARG A 106 -2.54 2.66 -12.92
C ARG A 106 -3.63 3.38 -12.12
N ILE A 107 -3.99 2.85 -10.96
CA ILE A 107 -5.09 3.40 -10.13
C ILE A 107 -4.66 4.64 -9.31
N THR A 108 -3.36 4.97 -9.28
CA THR A 108 -2.81 6.12 -8.54
C THR A 108 -2.79 7.36 -9.44
N ASP A 109 -3.52 8.41 -9.05
CA ASP A 109 -3.56 9.69 -9.79
C ASP A 109 -2.40 10.62 -9.46
N ASP A 110 -2.04 10.80 -8.17
CA ASP A 110 -0.95 11.70 -7.77
C ASP A 110 0.15 11.02 -6.96
N THR A 111 -0.16 10.42 -5.82
CA THR A 111 0.85 9.97 -4.85
C THR A 111 0.73 8.48 -4.52
N LEU A 112 1.82 7.73 -4.72
CA LEU A 112 1.98 6.39 -4.15
C LEU A 112 2.97 6.43 -2.98
N VAL A 113 2.63 5.77 -1.86
CA VAL A 113 3.54 5.59 -0.73
C VAL A 113 3.68 4.11 -0.40
N THR A 114 4.89 3.60 -0.37
CA THR A 114 5.19 2.23 0.10
C THR A 114 6.05 2.28 1.35
N ALA A 115 5.68 1.53 2.38
CA ALA A 115 6.48 1.31 3.59
C ALA A 115 6.70 -0.19 3.73
N GLU A 116 7.74 -0.70 3.06
CA GLU A 116 7.97 -2.13 2.86
C GLU A 116 9.39 -2.53 3.28
N ILE A 117 9.58 -3.79 3.66
CA ILE A 117 10.89 -4.33 3.97
C ILE A 117 11.66 -4.52 2.66
N GLU A 118 12.87 -3.97 2.61
CA GLU A 118 13.82 -4.16 1.52
C GLU A 118 14.99 -5.01 2.00
N GLY A 119 15.23 -6.13 1.34
CA GLY A 119 16.37 -6.97 1.65
C GLY A 119 17.64 -6.54 0.92
N PRO A 120 18.78 -7.15 1.23
CA PRO A 120 20.01 -6.98 0.46
C PRO A 120 19.80 -7.58 -0.93
N ILE A 121 19.45 -6.74 -1.90
CA ILE A 121 19.28 -7.15 -3.29
C ILE A 121 20.65 -7.58 -3.81
N ARG A 122 20.82 -8.88 -4.05
CA ARG A 122 21.98 -9.42 -4.72
C ARG A 122 21.72 -9.40 -6.22
N GLU A 123 22.46 -8.59 -6.98
CA GLU A 123 22.37 -8.45 -8.44
C GLU A 123 22.44 -9.78 -9.23
N SER A 124 22.73 -10.90 -8.57
CA SER A 124 22.93 -12.22 -9.18
C SER A 124 22.04 -13.33 -8.62
N SER A 125 21.05 -13.05 -7.78
CA SER A 125 20.15 -14.10 -7.26
C SER A 125 18.93 -14.27 -8.17
N PRO A 126 18.55 -15.53 -8.51
CA PRO A 126 17.25 -15.79 -9.12
C PRO A 126 16.13 -15.35 -8.16
N PRO A 127 14.96 -14.89 -8.68
CA PRO A 127 13.85 -14.40 -7.85
C PRO A 127 13.40 -15.39 -6.75
N ASP A 128 13.52 -16.67 -6.97
CA ASP A 128 13.13 -17.73 -6.01
C ASP A 128 14.05 -17.84 -4.76
N ARG A 129 15.13 -17.07 -4.66
CA ARG A 129 16.08 -17.15 -3.53
C ARG A 129 16.04 -15.98 -2.58
N ASP A 130 15.30 -14.93 -2.90
CA ASP A 130 15.17 -13.76 -2.04
C ASP A 130 13.83 -13.80 -1.26
N VAL A 131 13.43 -15.02 -0.85
CA VAL A 131 12.28 -15.27 0.03
C VAL A 131 12.75 -15.44 1.45
N ASN A 132 12.15 -14.73 2.37
CA ASN A 132 12.24 -14.96 3.80
C ASN A 132 10.83 -15.27 4.34
N TYR A 133 10.73 -15.59 5.62
CA TYR A 133 9.45 -15.80 6.28
C TYR A 133 9.37 -14.90 7.51
N VAL A 134 8.28 -14.20 7.69
CA VAL A 134 8.03 -13.38 8.90
C VAL A 134 7.70 -14.30 10.08
N ASP A 135 6.95 -15.36 9.77
CA ASP A 135 6.66 -16.52 10.61
C ASP A 135 6.67 -17.77 9.73
N ASP A 136 6.37 -18.95 10.28
CA ASP A 136 6.48 -20.23 9.55
C ASP A 136 5.60 -20.30 8.28
N ASP A 137 4.58 -19.44 8.14
CA ASP A 137 3.58 -19.51 7.07
C ASP A 137 3.48 -18.24 6.20
N THR A 138 4.11 -17.11 6.59
CA THR A 138 3.97 -15.83 5.87
C THR A 138 5.24 -15.51 5.07
N PRO A 139 5.26 -15.73 3.74
CA PRO A 139 6.43 -15.45 2.91
C PRO A 139 6.63 -13.95 2.77
N LEU A 140 7.89 -13.55 2.69
CA LEU A 140 8.34 -12.19 2.45
C LEU A 140 9.28 -12.20 1.25
N TYR A 141 8.87 -11.51 0.19
CA TYR A 141 9.64 -11.41 -1.05
C TYR A 141 10.35 -10.06 -1.10
N TYR A 142 11.69 -10.09 -1.03
CA TYR A 142 12.47 -8.86 -1.10
C TYR A 142 12.48 -8.27 -2.50
N ARG A 143 12.14 -7.00 -2.59
CA ARG A 143 12.13 -6.22 -3.85
C ARG A 143 12.81 -4.88 -3.66
N ASP A 144 13.34 -4.33 -4.73
CA ASP A 144 13.71 -2.92 -4.83
C ASP A 144 12.48 -2.11 -5.24
N TRP A 145 11.72 -1.63 -4.25
CA TRP A 145 10.48 -0.91 -4.50
C TRP A 145 10.70 0.38 -5.29
N GLY A 146 11.87 1.03 -5.11
CA GLY A 146 12.25 2.16 -5.93
C GLY A 146 12.32 1.80 -7.41
N ARG A 147 13.00 0.69 -7.73
CA ARG A 147 13.12 0.20 -9.10
C ARG A 147 11.77 -0.29 -9.65
N VAL A 148 10.99 -1.02 -8.85
CA VAL A 148 9.67 -1.51 -9.28
C VAL A 148 8.84 -0.35 -9.81
N PHE A 149 8.54 0.63 -8.98
CA PHE A 149 7.61 1.70 -9.35
C PHE A 149 8.19 2.74 -10.31
N THR A 150 9.51 2.99 -10.29
CA THR A 150 10.12 3.86 -11.31
C THR A 150 10.14 3.21 -12.70
N SER A 151 10.22 1.87 -12.79
CA SER A 151 10.12 1.17 -14.08
C SER A 151 8.70 1.22 -14.66
N LEU A 152 7.69 1.46 -13.83
CA LEU A 152 6.28 1.64 -14.21
C LEU A 152 5.90 3.10 -14.49
N GLY A 153 6.88 4.00 -14.51
CA GLY A 153 6.67 5.39 -14.92
C GLY A 153 6.42 6.36 -13.78
N LEU A 154 6.42 5.91 -12.51
CA LEU A 154 6.32 6.84 -11.39
C LEU A 154 7.67 7.47 -11.08
N VAL A 155 7.66 8.68 -10.52
CA VAL A 155 8.86 9.42 -10.12
C VAL A 155 9.05 9.32 -8.61
N GLU A 156 10.14 8.69 -8.16
CA GLU A 156 10.49 8.67 -6.74
C GLU A 156 10.88 10.09 -6.27
N VAL A 157 10.19 10.61 -5.26
CA VAL A 157 10.36 11.98 -4.76
C VAL A 157 10.89 12.06 -3.33
N ASP A 158 10.78 10.97 -2.56
CA ASP A 158 11.34 10.90 -1.21
C ASP A 158 11.61 9.45 -0.77
N VAL A 159 12.64 9.25 0.06
CA VAL A 159 13.01 7.95 0.64
C VAL A 159 13.42 8.13 2.10
N VAL A 160 12.71 7.48 2.99
CA VAL A 160 13.03 7.43 4.43
C VAL A 160 13.33 5.99 4.83
N ARG A 161 14.56 5.72 5.26
CA ARG A 161 14.95 4.39 5.75
C ARG A 161 14.69 4.30 7.25
N GLY A 162 13.79 3.41 7.63
CA GLY A 162 13.56 3.00 9.01
C GLY A 162 14.54 1.91 9.46
N ASP A 163 14.33 1.40 10.66
CA ASP A 163 15.14 0.30 11.20
C ASP A 163 14.80 -1.05 10.53
N ARG A 164 13.58 -1.21 10.04
CA ARG A 164 13.06 -2.45 9.47
C ARG A 164 12.56 -2.27 8.04
N ASP A 165 11.82 -1.22 7.79
CA ASP A 165 11.18 -0.88 6.52
C ASP A 165 11.83 0.34 5.86
N THR A 166 11.61 0.48 4.56
CA THR A 166 11.93 1.70 3.81
C THR A 166 10.63 2.31 3.33
N THR A 167 10.37 3.55 3.72
CA THR A 167 9.24 4.33 3.18
C THR A 167 9.69 5.08 1.95
N ARG A 168 9.00 4.84 0.83
CA ARG A 168 9.23 5.55 -0.44
C ARG A 168 7.97 6.30 -0.82
N THR A 169 8.14 7.47 -1.36
CA THR A 169 7.05 8.29 -1.92
C THR A 169 7.31 8.51 -3.40
N PHE A 170 6.31 8.22 -4.20
CA PHE A 170 6.34 8.41 -5.64
C PHE A 170 5.23 9.36 -6.07
N ARG A 171 5.42 10.00 -7.24
CA ARG A 171 4.40 10.75 -7.93
C ARG A 171 4.10 10.10 -9.28
N ALA A 172 2.82 10.08 -9.64
CA ALA A 172 2.43 9.77 -11.00
C ALA A 172 3.00 10.84 -11.96
N SER A 173 3.41 10.40 -13.14
CA SER A 173 3.87 11.31 -14.20
C SER A 173 2.65 11.81 -14.98
N ASP A 174 2.59 13.12 -15.25
CA ASP A 174 1.59 13.74 -16.13
C ASP A 174 1.56 13.12 -17.54
#